data_7097e7591956801d194baac0100beaa2
#
_entry.id   7097e7591956801d194baac0100beaa2
#
_cell.length_a   1.000
_cell.length_b   1.000
_cell.length_c   1.000
_cell.angle_alpha   90.00
_cell.angle_beta   90.00
_cell.angle_gamma   90.00
#
_symmetry.space_group_name_H-M   'P 1'
#
loop_
_entity.id
_entity.type
_entity.pdbx_description
1 polymer ?
#
loop_
_entity_poly.entity_id
_entity_poly.type
_entity_poly.pdbx_seq_one_letter_code
_entity_poly.pdbx_strand_id
1 'polypeptide(L)'
;MIFNLRKATDDDLDLTFKIKKNALQEYLEMLWGWNEKAQKDFHRKEFKKENFQVIELQKKPVGYLEIEPFQGHIFLANFMILQQFQGKGMGKIIMQDLIKNNPKIILEVLKVNQRALKFYQGLDFEIVEDLEISFRMKMK
;
A
#
# COMPACT_ATOMS: atom_id res chain seq x y z
N MET A 1 8.82 -12.37 13.79
CA MET A 1 7.50 -12.21 13.15
C MET A 1 7.51 -12.93 11.81
N ILE A 2 6.61 -13.88 11.63
CA ILE A 2 6.52 -14.67 10.40
C ILE A 2 5.26 -14.27 9.66
N PHE A 3 5.41 -13.76 8.44
CA PHE A 3 4.30 -13.42 7.57
C PHE A 3 4.46 -14.12 6.22
N ASN A 4 3.37 -14.20 5.48
CA ASN A 4 3.30 -14.81 4.17
C ASN A 4 2.66 -13.84 3.18
N LEU A 5 3.16 -13.80 1.96
CA LEU A 5 2.56 -13.05 0.85
C LEU A 5 1.89 -14.05 -0.08
N ARG A 6 0.59 -13.91 -0.24
CA ARG A 6 -0.23 -14.79 -1.06
C ARG A 6 -0.75 -14.01 -2.27
N LYS A 7 -0.66 -14.59 -3.46
CA LYS A 7 -1.27 -13.97 -4.65
C LYS A 7 -2.77 -13.83 -4.44
N ALA A 8 -3.32 -12.69 -4.81
CA ALA A 8 -4.75 -12.47 -4.71
C ALA A 8 -5.51 -13.25 -5.78
N THR A 9 -6.77 -13.55 -5.47
CA THR A 9 -7.73 -14.12 -6.41
C THR A 9 -8.91 -13.16 -6.55
N ASP A 10 -9.83 -13.44 -7.47
CA ASP A 10 -11.02 -12.62 -7.63
C ASP A 10 -11.86 -12.56 -6.35
N ASP A 11 -11.76 -13.57 -5.49
CA ASP A 11 -12.48 -13.62 -4.22
C ASP A 11 -11.94 -12.63 -3.19
N ASP A 12 -10.78 -12.02 -3.44
CA ASP A 12 -10.15 -11.08 -2.51
C ASP A 12 -10.60 -9.63 -2.72
N LEU A 13 -11.52 -9.37 -3.63
CA LEU A 13 -11.99 -8.01 -3.88
C LEU A 13 -12.56 -7.35 -2.62
N ASP A 14 -13.48 -8.02 -1.94
CA ASP A 14 -14.09 -7.48 -0.72
C ASP A 14 -13.10 -7.40 0.42
N LEU A 15 -12.24 -8.40 0.57
CA LEU A 15 -11.22 -8.43 1.61
C LEU A 15 -10.26 -7.24 1.47
N THR A 16 -9.74 -7.02 0.29
CA THR A 16 -8.79 -5.92 0.05
C THR A 16 -9.47 -4.56 0.22
N PHE A 17 -10.74 -4.45 -0.15
CA PHE A 17 -11.49 -3.21 0.12
C PHE A 17 -11.62 -2.93 1.62
N LYS A 18 -11.93 -3.94 2.42
CA LYS A 18 -12.05 -3.79 3.87
C LYS A 18 -10.72 -3.35 4.48
N ILE A 19 -9.62 -3.91 4.03
CA ILE A 19 -8.28 -3.52 4.49
C ILE A 19 -8.00 -2.07 4.11
N LYS A 20 -8.27 -1.68 2.87
CA LYS A 20 -8.08 -0.31 2.39
C LYS A 20 -8.91 0.67 3.20
N LYS A 21 -10.17 0.36 3.44
CA LYS A 21 -11.06 1.22 4.25
C LYS A 21 -10.48 1.42 5.63
N ASN A 22 -10.07 0.35 6.31
CA ASN A 22 -9.49 0.44 7.65
C ASN A 22 -8.23 1.31 7.66
N ALA A 23 -7.37 1.14 6.68
CA ALA A 23 -6.06 1.81 6.66
C ALA A 23 -6.13 3.26 6.17
N LEU A 24 -7.06 3.59 5.25
CA LEU A 24 -7.06 4.88 4.56
C LEU A 24 -8.26 5.78 4.81
N GLN A 25 -9.35 5.27 5.38
CA GLN A 25 -10.59 6.05 5.47
C GLN A 25 -10.37 7.43 6.08
N GLU A 26 -9.66 7.53 7.20
CA GLU A 26 -9.47 8.82 7.87
C GLU A 26 -8.73 9.83 6.98
N TYR A 27 -7.76 9.38 6.17
CA TYR A 27 -7.02 10.27 5.26
C TYR A 27 -7.86 10.72 4.08
N LEU A 28 -8.64 9.81 3.50
CA LEU A 28 -9.49 10.13 2.37
C LEU A 28 -10.66 11.03 2.80
N GLU A 29 -11.16 10.89 4.01
CA GLU A 29 -12.17 11.79 4.56
C GLU A 29 -11.65 13.22 4.66
N MET A 30 -10.38 13.40 5.02
CA MET A 30 -9.75 14.72 5.08
C MET A 30 -9.72 15.40 3.72
N LEU A 31 -9.60 14.62 2.64
CA LEU A 31 -9.47 15.16 1.28
C LEU A 31 -10.82 15.38 0.61
N TRP A 32 -11.73 14.41 0.70
CA TRP A 32 -12.97 14.39 -0.09
C TRP A 32 -14.21 13.98 0.67
N GLY A 33 -14.09 13.63 1.94
CA GLY A 33 -15.15 12.92 2.64
C GLY A 33 -15.14 11.45 2.25
N TRP A 34 -16.04 10.68 2.83
CA TRP A 34 -16.12 9.24 2.55
C TRP A 34 -17.49 8.89 1.98
N ASN A 35 -17.51 8.36 0.77
CA ASN A 35 -18.69 7.79 0.14
C ASN A 35 -18.40 6.31 -0.10
N GLU A 36 -19.08 5.46 0.67
CA GLU A 36 -18.81 4.02 0.65
C GLU A 36 -18.99 3.42 -0.75
N LYS A 37 -20.09 3.76 -1.42
CA LYS A 37 -20.38 3.21 -2.74
C LYS A 37 -19.34 3.65 -3.76
N ALA A 38 -18.99 4.93 -3.76
CA ALA A 38 -17.99 5.47 -4.68
C ALA A 38 -16.63 4.81 -4.47
N GLN A 39 -16.23 4.61 -3.21
CA GLN A 39 -14.95 3.96 -2.89
C GLN A 39 -14.95 2.49 -3.29
N LYS A 40 -16.05 1.78 -3.10
CA LYS A 40 -16.19 0.39 -3.54
C LYS A 40 -16.11 0.27 -5.05
N ASP A 41 -16.80 1.16 -5.77
CA ASP A 41 -16.81 1.16 -7.24
C ASP A 41 -15.42 1.44 -7.79
N PHE A 42 -14.71 2.41 -7.18
CA PHE A 42 -13.33 2.74 -7.55
C PHE A 42 -12.41 1.53 -7.33
N HIS A 43 -12.49 0.91 -6.15
CA HIS A 43 -11.67 -0.25 -5.83
C HIS A 43 -11.92 -1.40 -6.79
N ARG A 44 -13.19 -1.65 -7.14
CA ARG A 44 -13.54 -2.71 -8.08
C ARG A 44 -12.91 -2.47 -9.45
N LYS A 45 -12.91 -1.21 -9.93
CA LYS A 45 -12.31 -0.86 -11.22
C LYS A 45 -10.79 -1.01 -11.20
N GLU A 46 -10.15 -0.67 -10.08
CA GLU A 46 -8.70 -0.71 -9.96
C GLU A 46 -8.17 -2.10 -9.64
N PHE A 47 -9.02 -2.99 -9.12
CA PHE A 47 -8.57 -4.30 -8.67
C PHE A 47 -8.19 -5.20 -9.84
N LYS A 48 -6.89 -5.52 -9.91
CA LYS A 48 -6.33 -6.50 -10.84
C LYS A 48 -5.61 -7.54 -9.99
N LYS A 49 -6.19 -8.72 -9.86
CA LYS A 49 -5.66 -9.76 -8.95
C LYS A 49 -4.18 -10.07 -9.19
N GLU A 50 -3.71 -9.98 -10.43
CA GLU A 50 -2.31 -10.26 -10.78
C GLU A 50 -1.34 -9.25 -10.18
N ASN A 51 -1.82 -8.06 -9.78
CA ASN A 51 -0.98 -7.03 -9.16
C ASN A 51 -1.10 -7.01 -7.63
N PHE A 52 -2.02 -7.79 -7.06
CA PHE A 52 -2.30 -7.77 -5.62
C PHE A 52 -1.70 -9.00 -4.93
N GLN A 53 -1.10 -8.77 -3.77
CA GLN A 53 -0.66 -9.84 -2.87
C GLN A 53 -1.23 -9.56 -1.50
N VAL A 54 -1.90 -10.57 -0.92
CA VAL A 54 -2.45 -10.47 0.43
C VAL A 54 -1.37 -10.81 1.43
N ILE A 55 -1.21 -9.97 2.44
CA ILE A 55 -0.26 -10.20 3.53
C ILE A 55 -1.00 -10.97 4.62
N GLU A 56 -0.48 -12.14 4.98
CA GLU A 56 -1.06 -12.98 6.01
C GLU A 56 -0.09 -13.16 7.18
N LEU A 57 -0.62 -13.06 8.40
CA LEU A 57 0.10 -13.36 9.62
C LEU A 57 -0.65 -14.51 10.30
N GLN A 58 0.00 -15.67 10.44
CA GLN A 58 -0.63 -16.87 10.98
C GLN A 58 -1.93 -17.21 10.23
N LYS A 59 -1.87 -17.15 8.89
CA LYS A 59 -2.98 -17.42 7.98
C LYS A 59 -4.12 -16.40 8.03
N LYS A 60 -3.98 -15.30 8.79
CA LYS A 60 -4.98 -14.25 8.87
C LYS A 60 -4.57 -13.07 7.99
N PRO A 61 -5.46 -12.57 7.13
CA PRO A 61 -5.15 -11.39 6.33
C PRO A 61 -4.95 -10.16 7.22
N VAL A 62 -3.82 -9.48 7.05
CA VAL A 62 -3.50 -8.28 7.83
C VAL A 62 -3.16 -7.08 6.96
N GLY A 63 -3.06 -7.26 5.66
CA GLY A 63 -2.73 -6.18 4.73
C GLY A 63 -2.67 -6.67 3.30
N TYR A 64 -2.26 -5.78 2.39
CA TYR A 64 -1.99 -6.17 1.01
C TYR A 64 -1.00 -5.23 0.35
N LEU A 65 -0.39 -5.72 -0.72
CA LEU A 65 0.47 -4.97 -1.63
C LEU A 65 -0.18 -4.93 -2.98
N GLU A 66 -0.13 -3.77 -3.64
CA GLU A 66 -0.48 -3.64 -5.05
C GLU A 66 0.76 -3.16 -5.79
N ILE A 67 1.29 -3.98 -6.68
CA ILE A 67 2.53 -3.71 -7.39
C ILE A 67 2.27 -3.78 -8.88
N GLU A 68 2.59 -2.69 -9.59
CA GLU A 68 2.51 -2.64 -11.05
C GLU A 68 3.92 -2.78 -11.62
N PRO A 69 4.17 -3.83 -12.41
CA PRO A 69 5.50 -3.98 -13.03
C PRO A 69 5.65 -3.10 -14.26
N PHE A 70 6.82 -2.47 -14.37
CA PHE A 70 7.24 -1.72 -15.54
C PHE A 70 8.61 -2.19 -15.98
N GLN A 71 9.03 -1.80 -17.17
CA GLN A 71 10.38 -2.11 -17.61
C GLN A 71 11.39 -1.32 -16.77
N GLY A 72 12.22 -2.05 -16.05
CA GLY A 72 13.30 -1.45 -15.25
C GLY A 72 12.93 -0.99 -13.86
N HIS A 73 11.63 -1.04 -13.48
CA HIS A 73 11.20 -0.66 -12.12
C HIS A 73 9.84 -1.25 -11.79
N ILE A 74 9.46 -1.15 -10.53
CA ILE A 74 8.08 -1.42 -10.12
C ILE A 74 7.48 -0.15 -9.54
N PHE A 75 6.16 -0.02 -9.68
CA PHE A 75 5.39 1.00 -9.00
C PHE A 75 4.60 0.35 -7.87
N LEU A 76 4.90 0.74 -6.64
CA LEU A 76 4.15 0.28 -5.48
C LEU A 76 2.91 1.16 -5.36
N ALA A 77 1.81 0.71 -5.96
CA ALA A 77 0.58 1.48 -6.03
C ALA A 77 -0.11 1.58 -4.66
N ASN A 78 -0.07 0.51 -3.88
CA ASN A 78 -0.64 0.48 -2.54
C ASN A 78 0.13 -0.49 -1.65
N PHE A 79 0.31 -0.08 -0.41
CA PHE A 79 0.83 -0.92 0.65
C PHE A 79 -0.01 -0.62 1.88
N MET A 80 -0.92 -1.54 2.20
CA MET A 80 -1.90 -1.36 3.27
C MET A 80 -1.68 -2.39 4.36
N ILE A 81 -1.67 -1.93 5.60
CA ILE A 81 -1.64 -2.78 6.78
C ILE A 81 -2.77 -2.32 7.69
N LEU A 82 -3.57 -3.26 8.20
CA LEU A 82 -4.61 -2.94 9.17
C LEU A 82 -4.01 -2.15 10.34
N GLN A 83 -4.74 -1.14 10.82
CA GLN A 83 -4.25 -0.23 11.86
C GLN A 83 -3.74 -0.98 13.10
N GLN A 84 -4.43 -2.04 13.49
CA GLN A 84 -4.04 -2.82 14.68
C GLN A 84 -2.71 -3.54 14.54
N PHE A 85 -2.19 -3.69 13.32
CA PHE A 85 -0.90 -4.32 13.06
C PHE A 85 0.20 -3.33 12.68
N GLN A 86 -0.12 -2.04 12.60
CA GLN A 86 0.85 -1.00 12.32
C GLN A 86 1.72 -0.71 13.55
N GLY A 87 2.92 -0.18 13.31
CA GLY A 87 3.82 0.19 14.41
C GLY A 87 4.50 -0.97 15.10
N LYS A 88 4.46 -2.16 14.53
CA LYS A 88 5.06 -3.38 15.10
C LYS A 88 6.24 -3.92 14.30
N GLY A 89 6.73 -3.14 13.34
CA GLY A 89 7.88 -3.51 12.51
C GLY A 89 7.56 -4.36 11.29
N MET A 90 6.30 -4.77 11.09
CA MET A 90 5.90 -5.58 9.95
C MET A 90 6.14 -4.85 8.63
N GLY A 91 5.73 -3.59 8.54
CA GLY A 91 5.90 -2.80 7.33
C GLY A 91 7.35 -2.67 6.91
N LYS A 92 8.24 -2.46 7.88
CA LYS A 92 9.67 -2.34 7.61
C LYS A 92 10.25 -3.64 7.06
N ILE A 93 9.88 -4.77 7.64
CA ILE A 93 10.36 -6.09 7.20
C ILE A 93 9.91 -6.37 5.78
N ILE A 94 8.62 -6.12 5.49
CA ILE A 94 8.06 -6.34 4.15
C ILE A 94 8.74 -5.44 3.13
N MET A 95 8.91 -4.16 3.44
CA MET A 95 9.53 -3.22 2.51
C MET A 95 11.01 -3.52 2.28
N GLN A 96 11.74 -3.93 3.31
CA GLN A 96 13.14 -4.32 3.15
C GLN A 96 13.29 -5.51 2.21
N ASP A 97 12.38 -6.48 2.32
CA ASP A 97 12.36 -7.63 1.41
C ASP A 97 12.04 -7.20 -0.02
N LEU A 98 11.06 -6.32 -0.18
CA LEU A 98 10.67 -5.80 -1.49
C LEU A 98 11.82 -5.02 -2.13
N ILE A 99 12.50 -4.17 -1.37
CA ILE A 99 13.64 -3.38 -1.83
C ILE A 99 14.79 -4.29 -2.28
N LYS A 100 15.05 -5.35 -1.51
CA LYS A 100 16.11 -6.30 -1.84
C LYS A 100 15.89 -6.96 -3.20
N ASN A 101 14.64 -7.27 -3.51
CA ASN A 101 14.28 -7.99 -4.74
C ASN A 101 13.96 -7.06 -5.91
N ASN A 102 13.82 -5.76 -5.68
CA ASN A 102 13.46 -4.78 -6.70
C ASN A 102 14.29 -3.51 -6.50
N PRO A 103 15.40 -3.37 -7.19
CA PRO A 103 16.34 -2.25 -6.96
C PRO A 103 15.75 -0.88 -7.28
N LYS A 104 14.69 -0.81 -8.10
CA LYS A 104 14.05 0.46 -8.45
C LYS A 104 12.57 0.40 -8.13
N ILE A 105 12.19 1.12 -7.09
CA ILE A 105 10.80 1.22 -6.64
C ILE A 105 10.39 2.68 -6.67
N ILE A 106 9.25 2.96 -7.33
CA ILE A 106 8.60 4.26 -7.31
C ILE A 106 7.28 4.08 -6.56
N LEU A 107 6.93 5.05 -5.73
CA LEU A 107 5.67 5.03 -5.01
C LEU A 107 5.13 6.46 -4.84
N GLU A 108 3.88 6.57 -4.41
CA GLU A 108 3.25 7.85 -4.09
C GLU A 108 2.64 7.76 -2.70
N VAL A 109 2.74 8.86 -1.95
CA VAL A 109 2.24 8.97 -0.58
C VAL A 109 1.34 10.19 -0.50
N LEU A 110 0.14 10.04 0.07
CA LEU A 110 -0.75 11.17 0.32
C LEU A 110 -0.07 12.15 1.28
N LYS A 111 -0.11 13.45 0.95
CA LYS A 111 0.50 14.50 1.79
C LYS A 111 -0.10 14.51 3.20
N VAL A 112 -1.39 14.20 3.33
CA VAL A 112 -2.06 14.15 4.63
C VAL A 112 -1.63 12.96 5.48
N ASN A 113 -1.02 11.94 4.87
CA ASN A 113 -0.55 10.76 5.58
C ASN A 113 0.90 10.93 6.01
N GLN A 114 1.11 11.75 7.03
CA GLN A 114 2.46 12.05 7.54
C GLN A 114 3.17 10.82 8.09
N ARG A 115 2.42 9.89 8.64
CA ARG A 115 2.97 8.64 9.16
C ARG A 115 3.64 7.82 8.05
N ALA A 116 2.96 7.66 6.91
CA ALA A 116 3.51 6.94 5.77
C ALA A 116 4.72 7.67 5.19
N LEU A 117 4.64 9.01 5.07
CA LEU A 117 5.75 9.80 4.56
C LEU A 117 7.02 9.56 5.39
N LYS A 118 6.91 9.66 6.73
CA LYS A 118 8.05 9.42 7.62
C LYS A 118 8.55 7.99 7.51
N PHE A 119 7.63 7.02 7.37
CA PHE A 119 7.98 5.62 7.22
C PHE A 119 8.88 5.40 6.00
N TYR A 120 8.49 5.93 4.85
CA TYR A 120 9.27 5.77 3.62
C TYR A 120 10.57 6.57 3.66
N GLN A 121 10.58 7.76 4.25
CA GLN A 121 11.81 8.52 4.43
C GLN A 121 12.81 7.76 5.31
N GLY A 122 12.33 7.06 6.33
CA GLY A 122 13.15 6.20 7.18
C GLY A 122 13.75 5.00 6.44
N LEU A 123 13.21 4.65 5.28
CA LEU A 123 13.73 3.57 4.42
C LEU A 123 14.55 4.12 3.25
N ASP A 124 14.99 5.38 3.33
CA ASP A 124 15.81 6.05 2.33
C ASP A 124 15.09 6.36 1.02
N PHE A 125 13.76 6.47 1.05
CA PHE A 125 13.02 7.06 -0.06
C PHE A 125 13.08 8.57 0.05
N GLU A 126 13.15 9.23 -1.10
CA GLU A 126 13.14 10.70 -1.16
C GLU A 126 12.03 11.18 -2.09
N ILE A 127 11.52 12.38 -1.81
CA ILE A 127 10.50 13.02 -2.64
C ILE A 127 11.18 13.47 -3.94
N VAL A 128 10.64 13.03 -5.08
CA VAL A 128 11.14 13.42 -6.40
C VAL A 128 10.13 14.25 -7.18
N GLU A 129 8.87 14.26 -6.76
CA GLU A 129 7.85 15.06 -7.42
C GLU A 129 6.78 15.46 -6.41
N ASP A 130 6.41 16.76 -6.44
CA ASP A 130 5.35 17.31 -5.59
C ASP A 130 4.08 17.37 -6.44
N LEU A 131 3.14 16.46 -6.19
CA LEU A 131 1.87 16.39 -6.90
C LEU A 131 0.80 17.13 -6.10
N GLU A 132 -0.42 17.23 -6.62
CA GLU A 132 -1.47 18.01 -5.97
C GLU A 132 -1.77 17.51 -4.55
N ILE A 133 -2.04 16.20 -4.40
CA ILE A 133 -2.44 15.62 -3.11
C ILE A 133 -1.42 14.63 -2.55
N SER A 134 -0.38 14.32 -3.31
CA SER A 134 0.61 13.30 -2.94
C SER A 134 2.02 13.74 -3.30
N PHE A 135 2.99 13.02 -2.75
CA PHE A 135 4.38 13.10 -3.16
C PHE A 135 4.75 11.81 -3.87
N ARG A 136 5.46 11.94 -5.01
CA ARG A 136 6.10 10.77 -5.63
C ARG A 136 7.47 10.60 -5.02
N MET A 137 7.81 9.36 -4.68
CA MET A 137 9.05 9.05 -4.00
C MET A 137 9.78 7.89 -4.68
N LYS A 138 11.10 7.90 -4.55
CA LYS A 138 11.95 6.78 -4.99
C LYS A 138 13.12 6.63 -4.03
N MET A 139 13.81 5.48 -4.09
CA MET A 139 15.04 5.28 -3.32
C MET A 139 16.11 6.28 -3.75
N LYS A 140 16.87 6.73 -2.78
CA LYS A 140 18.03 7.60 -3.03
C LYS A 140 19.10 6.92 -3.87
#